data_e489004d8480e0e109e60847c454547e
#
_entry.id   e489004d8480e0e109e60847c454547e
#
_cell.length_a   1.000
_cell.length_b   1.000
_cell.length_c   1.000
_cell.angle_alpha   90.00
_cell.angle_beta   90.00
_cell.angle_gamma   90.00
#
_symmetry.space_group_name_H-M   'P 1'
#
loop_
_entity.id
_entity.type
_entity.pdbx_description
1 polymer ?
#
loop_
_entity_poly.entity_id
_entity_poly.type
_entity_poly.pdbx_seq_one_letter_code
_entity_poly.pdbx_strand_id
1 'polypeptide(L)'
;MARTITYLDYGCSREEAEKKVAQILTNDGYCEVEQDGEMIWMKGDVKLSGIRGIKVDYGDEKIKLSGWIKGLVGGETPLHGIAGAVTKKDVKKTMKKIEASISKN
;
A
#
# COMPACT_ATOMS: atom_id res chain seq x y z
N MET A 1 15.62 0.26 3.85
CA MET A 1 14.18 0.31 4.18
C MET A 1 13.48 -0.90 3.61
N ALA A 2 12.59 -1.45 4.39
CA ALA A 2 11.91 -2.68 4.02
C ALA A 2 10.60 -2.45 3.27
N ARG A 3 10.50 -1.38 2.51
CA ARG A 3 9.29 -1.03 1.77
C ARG A 3 9.59 -0.83 0.30
N THR A 4 8.66 -1.28 -0.55
CA THR A 4 8.75 -1.04 -1.98
C THR A 4 8.03 0.27 -2.27
N ILE A 5 8.72 1.21 -2.90
CA ILE A 5 8.20 2.56 -3.11
C ILE A 5 7.99 2.82 -4.60
N THR A 6 6.85 3.41 -4.91
CA THR A 6 6.49 3.82 -6.26
C THR A 6 5.96 5.24 -6.21
N TYR A 7 6.35 6.06 -7.17
CA TYR A 7 5.86 7.44 -7.28
C TYR A 7 4.85 7.54 -8.41
N LEU A 8 3.73 8.18 -8.14
CA LEU A 8 2.66 8.33 -9.11
C LEU A 8 2.39 9.81 -9.39
N ASP A 9 2.06 10.13 -10.64
CA ASP A 9 1.62 11.47 -11.00
C ASP A 9 0.14 11.60 -10.72
N TYR A 10 -0.31 12.80 -10.34
CA TYR A 10 -1.72 13.07 -10.15
C TYR A 10 -2.43 13.12 -11.50
N GLY A 11 -3.44 12.28 -11.68
CA GLY A 11 -4.34 12.36 -12.81
C GLY A 11 -5.66 13.02 -12.44
N CYS A 12 -5.77 13.49 -11.19
CA CYS A 12 -6.98 14.11 -10.65
C CYS A 12 -6.55 15.02 -9.49
N SER A 13 -7.49 15.69 -8.86
CA SER A 13 -7.18 16.53 -7.71
C SER A 13 -6.74 15.66 -6.53
N ARG A 14 -6.03 16.29 -5.58
CA ARG A 14 -5.60 15.59 -4.36
C ARG A 14 -6.80 15.01 -3.60
N GLU A 15 -7.88 15.78 -3.50
CA GLU A 15 -9.08 15.32 -2.81
C GLU A 15 -9.68 14.08 -3.47
N GLU A 16 -9.74 14.07 -4.80
CA GLU A 16 -10.23 12.91 -5.53
C GLU A 16 -9.31 11.72 -5.35
N ALA A 17 -8.00 11.96 -5.37
CA ALA A 17 -7.01 10.90 -5.17
C ALA A 17 -7.20 10.26 -3.80
N GLU A 18 -7.38 11.06 -2.75
CA GLU A 18 -7.60 10.54 -1.40
C GLU A 18 -8.85 9.69 -1.32
N LYS A 19 -9.93 10.11 -1.95
CA LYS A 19 -11.18 9.34 -1.97
C LYS A 19 -11.03 8.03 -2.73
N LYS A 20 -10.38 8.06 -3.88
CA LYS A 20 -10.17 6.87 -4.70
C LYS A 20 -9.31 5.85 -3.98
N VAL A 21 -8.22 6.31 -3.36
CA VAL A 21 -7.33 5.44 -2.59
C VAL A 21 -8.08 4.78 -1.45
N ALA A 22 -8.81 5.58 -0.66
CA ALA A 22 -9.57 5.06 0.47
C ALA A 22 -10.58 4.01 0.03
N GLN A 23 -11.27 4.26 -1.08
CA GLN A 23 -12.26 3.33 -1.60
C GLN A 23 -11.61 2.01 -2.06
N ILE A 24 -10.52 2.10 -2.79
CA ILE A 24 -9.81 0.91 -3.28
C ILE A 24 -9.30 0.07 -2.11
N LEU A 25 -8.64 0.72 -1.15
CA LEU A 25 -8.07 0.00 -0.01
C LEU A 25 -9.14 -0.61 0.87
N THR A 26 -10.23 0.12 1.12
CA THR A 26 -11.34 -0.41 1.90
C THR A 26 -11.98 -1.60 1.20
N ASN A 27 -12.20 -1.50 -0.11
CA ASN A 27 -12.77 -2.60 -0.89
C ASN A 27 -11.88 -3.83 -0.91
N ASP A 28 -10.56 -3.64 -0.84
CA ASP A 28 -9.62 -4.75 -0.80
C ASP A 28 -9.40 -5.29 0.62
N GLY A 29 -10.11 -4.76 1.60
CA GLY A 29 -10.06 -5.26 2.97
C GLY A 29 -9.04 -4.61 3.88
N TYR A 30 -8.44 -3.51 3.46
CA TYR A 30 -7.48 -2.76 4.28
C TYR A 30 -8.22 -1.82 5.22
N CYS A 31 -7.62 -1.59 6.38
CA CYS A 31 -8.10 -0.61 7.36
C CYS A 31 -6.99 0.38 7.66
N GLU A 32 -7.35 1.64 7.77
CA GLU A 32 -6.37 2.67 8.10
C GLU A 32 -6.11 2.67 9.60
N VAL A 33 -4.85 2.61 10.00
CA VAL A 33 -4.45 2.60 11.40
C VAL A 33 -3.25 3.51 11.61
N GLU A 34 -3.09 3.99 12.83
CA GLU A 34 -1.91 4.75 13.21
C GLU A 34 -0.91 3.80 13.87
N GLN A 35 0.33 3.83 13.39
CA GLN A 35 1.38 3.00 13.95
C GLN A 35 2.68 3.79 13.94
N ASP A 36 3.29 3.94 15.11
CA ASP A 36 4.56 4.66 15.27
C ASP A 36 4.51 6.08 14.68
N GLY A 37 3.38 6.76 14.84
CA GLY A 37 3.21 8.12 14.34
C GLY A 37 2.87 8.22 12.86
N GLU A 38 2.67 7.10 12.18
CA GLU A 38 2.30 7.07 10.77
C GLU A 38 0.87 6.54 10.59
N MET A 39 0.16 7.12 9.64
CA MET A 39 -1.12 6.56 9.21
C MET A 39 -0.85 5.61 8.07
N ILE A 40 -1.14 4.34 8.27
CA ILE A 40 -0.92 3.30 7.27
C ILE A 40 -2.17 2.46 7.07
N TRP A 41 -2.25 1.81 5.92
CA TRP A 41 -3.34 0.89 5.62
C TRP A 41 -2.83 -0.52 5.82
N MET A 42 -3.55 -1.32 6.60
CA MET A 42 -3.14 -2.68 6.93
C MET A 42 -4.24 -3.68 6.67
N LYS A 43 -3.83 -4.87 6.26
CA LYS A 43 -4.74 -5.99 6.03
C LYS A 43 -4.02 -7.29 6.40
N GLY A 44 -4.78 -8.23 6.94
CA GLY A 44 -4.29 -9.59 7.17
C GLY A 44 -4.05 -9.91 8.61
N ASP A 45 -3.54 -11.09 8.82
CA ASP A 45 -3.32 -11.68 10.12
C ASP A 45 -1.93 -12.30 10.17
N VAL A 46 -1.15 -11.92 11.17
CA VAL A 46 0.21 -12.45 11.38
C VAL A 46 0.22 -13.97 11.41
N LYS A 47 -0.80 -14.58 11.99
CA LYS A 47 -0.86 -16.03 12.16
C LYS A 47 -1.15 -16.78 10.87
N LEU A 48 -1.88 -16.20 9.96
CA LEU A 48 -2.35 -16.90 8.76
C LEU A 48 -1.54 -16.58 7.50
N SER A 49 -1.56 -15.33 7.08
CA SER A 49 -0.96 -14.96 5.80
C SER A 49 0.00 -13.80 5.89
N GLY A 50 0.26 -13.34 7.10
CA GLY A 50 1.06 -12.15 7.31
C GLY A 50 0.26 -10.88 7.12
N ILE A 51 0.86 -9.78 7.54
CA ILE A 51 0.24 -8.46 7.45
C ILE A 51 0.68 -7.79 6.16
N ARG A 52 -0.27 -7.20 5.45
CA ARG A 52 -0.03 -6.40 4.26
C ARG A 52 -0.11 -4.94 4.66
N GLY A 53 0.86 -4.15 4.23
CA GLY A 53 0.89 -2.74 4.56
C GLY A 53 1.04 -1.87 3.33
N ILE A 54 0.29 -0.76 3.30
CA ILE A 54 0.39 0.24 2.25
C ILE A 54 0.33 1.61 2.91
N LYS A 55 1.24 2.48 2.51
CA LYS A 55 1.22 3.87 2.96
C LYS A 55 1.16 4.78 1.74
N VAL A 56 0.33 5.81 1.83
CA VAL A 56 0.17 6.76 0.73
C VAL A 56 0.50 8.17 1.25
N ASP A 57 1.52 8.77 0.67
CA ASP A 57 1.91 10.13 1.00
C ASP A 57 1.57 11.04 -0.17
N TYR A 58 0.74 12.04 0.08
CA TYR A 58 0.28 12.99 -0.95
C TYR A 58 1.19 14.20 -0.97
N GLY A 59 2.12 14.22 -1.92
CA GLY A 59 3.00 15.35 -2.12
C GLY A 59 2.38 16.41 -3.03
N ASP A 60 3.12 17.46 -3.33
CA ASP A 60 2.63 18.54 -4.18
C ASP A 60 2.49 18.13 -5.63
N GLU A 61 3.44 17.38 -6.15
CA GLU A 61 3.45 16.98 -7.55
C GLU A 61 3.24 15.49 -7.76
N LYS A 62 3.62 14.68 -6.77
CA LYS A 62 3.55 13.23 -6.89
C LYS A 62 3.04 12.59 -5.62
N ILE A 63 2.48 11.42 -5.78
CA ILE A 63 2.03 10.58 -4.66
C ILE A 63 3.10 9.52 -4.46
N LYS A 64 3.54 9.37 -3.22
CA LYS A 64 4.48 8.31 -2.85
C LYS A 64 3.69 7.13 -2.30
N LEU A 65 3.74 6.02 -3.01
CA LEU A 65 3.03 4.81 -2.63
C LEU A 65 4.04 3.79 -2.13
N SER A 66 3.90 3.37 -0.88
CA SER A 66 4.80 2.41 -0.26
C SER A 66 4.03 1.13 0.07
N GLY A 67 4.63 -0.03 -0.20
CA GLY A 67 4.01 -1.30 0.11
C GLY A 67 5.00 -2.27 0.73
N TRP A 68 4.53 -3.10 1.64
CA TRP A 68 5.36 -4.10 2.31
C TRP A 68 4.50 -5.22 2.87
N ILE A 69 5.18 -6.27 3.32
CA ILE A 69 4.51 -7.32 4.09
C ILE A 69 5.24 -7.49 5.41
N LYS A 70 4.56 -8.02 6.41
CA LYS A 70 5.14 -8.30 7.70
C LYS A 70 4.67 -9.68 8.16
N GLY A 71 5.62 -10.58 8.34
CA GLY A 71 5.31 -11.94 8.75
C GLY A 71 5.29 -12.11 10.27
N LEU A 72 5.24 -13.37 10.69
CA LEU A 72 5.20 -13.73 12.11
C LEU A 72 6.49 -13.33 12.82
N VAL A 73 7.62 -13.45 12.14
CA VAL A 73 8.94 -13.14 12.70
C VAL A 73 9.61 -12.09 11.84
N GLY A 74 10.26 -11.14 12.49
CA GLY A 74 10.97 -10.09 11.80
C GLY A 74 10.10 -8.86 11.55
N GLY A 75 10.63 -7.92 10.81
CA GLY A 75 9.95 -6.67 10.51
C GLY A 75 9.33 -6.66 9.13
N GLU A 76 9.19 -5.46 8.60
CA GLU A 76 8.64 -5.24 7.27
C GLU A 76 9.54 -5.84 6.20
N THR A 77 8.94 -6.42 5.17
CA THR A 77 9.66 -7.02 4.06
C THR A 77 9.21 -6.36 2.75
N PRO A 78 10.14 -6.01 1.86
CA PRO A 78 9.77 -5.41 0.58
C PRO A 78 9.07 -6.42 -0.34
N LEU A 79 8.48 -5.92 -1.41
CA LEU A 79 7.64 -6.74 -2.28
C LEU A 79 8.39 -7.51 -3.37
N HIS A 80 9.70 -7.50 -3.34
CA HIS A 80 10.51 -8.30 -4.27
C HIS A 80 11.05 -9.53 -3.55
N GLY A 81 11.49 -10.52 -4.31
CA GLY A 81 11.95 -11.78 -3.77
C GLY A 81 10.85 -12.82 -3.74
N ILE A 82 11.21 -14.05 -3.38
CA ILE A 82 10.28 -15.18 -3.43
C ILE A 82 9.58 -15.51 -2.12
N ALA A 83 10.15 -15.09 -1.00
CA ALA A 83 9.54 -15.33 0.31
C ALA A 83 8.24 -14.54 0.43
N GLY A 84 7.15 -15.21 0.79
CA GLY A 84 5.85 -14.58 0.91
C GLY A 84 5.25 -14.16 -0.43
N ALA A 85 5.57 -14.88 -1.51
CA ALA A 85 5.18 -14.50 -2.86
C ALA A 85 3.69 -14.21 -3.05
N VAL A 86 2.83 -15.00 -2.45
CA VAL A 86 1.37 -14.83 -2.59
C VAL A 86 0.93 -13.52 -1.94
N THR A 87 1.39 -13.27 -0.72
CA THR A 87 1.05 -12.05 0.02
C THR A 87 1.61 -10.80 -0.67
N LYS A 88 2.85 -10.89 -1.16
CA LYS A 88 3.48 -9.79 -1.91
C LYS A 88 2.73 -9.46 -3.18
N LYS A 89 2.29 -10.48 -3.89
CA LYS A 89 1.54 -10.33 -5.12
C LYS A 89 0.22 -9.61 -4.87
N ASP A 90 -0.43 -9.91 -3.75
CA ASP A 90 -1.67 -9.31 -3.35
C ASP A 90 -1.50 -7.80 -3.12
N VAL A 91 -0.43 -7.41 -2.42
CA VAL A 91 -0.12 -6.00 -2.18
C VAL A 91 0.18 -5.29 -3.50
N LYS A 92 0.98 -5.90 -4.37
CA LYS A 92 1.31 -5.34 -5.68
C LYS A 92 0.05 -5.11 -6.52
N LYS A 93 -0.89 -6.05 -6.45
CA LYS A 93 -2.15 -5.95 -7.18
C LYS A 93 -2.95 -4.73 -6.73
N THR A 94 -3.04 -4.50 -5.43
CA THR A 94 -3.74 -3.34 -4.88
C THR A 94 -3.03 -2.04 -5.28
N MET A 95 -1.69 -2.01 -5.21
CA MET A 95 -0.91 -0.85 -5.62
C MET A 95 -1.15 -0.51 -7.09
N LYS A 96 -1.26 -1.51 -7.96
CA LYS A 96 -1.55 -1.31 -9.38
C LYS A 96 -2.96 -0.76 -9.60
N LYS A 97 -3.92 -1.19 -8.80
CA LYS A 97 -5.28 -0.65 -8.87
C LYS A 97 -5.28 0.84 -8.53
N ILE A 98 -4.52 1.22 -7.49
CA ILE A 98 -4.38 2.61 -7.10
C ILE A 98 -3.75 3.42 -8.23
N GLU A 99 -2.65 2.90 -8.78
CA GLU A 99 -1.96 3.54 -9.88
C GLU A 99 -2.88 3.77 -11.08
N ALA A 100 -3.61 2.74 -11.48
CA ALA A 100 -4.51 2.82 -12.63
C ALA A 100 -5.65 3.82 -12.40
N SER A 101 -6.08 3.98 -11.15
CA SER A 101 -7.18 4.86 -10.81
C SER A 101 -6.77 6.33 -10.73
N ILE A 102 -5.56 6.60 -10.30
CA ILE A 102 -5.08 7.95 -10.01
C ILE A 102 -4.19 8.50 -11.10
N SER A 103 -3.28 7.66 -11.59
CA SER A 103 -2.27 8.11 -12.53
C SER A 103 -2.88 8.48 -13.87
N LYS A 104 -2.34 9.52 -14.46
CA LYS A 104 -2.76 9.95 -15.78
C LYS A 104 -1.98 9.17 -16.83
N ASN A 105 -2.69 8.47 -17.66
CA ASN A 105 -2.07 7.71 -18.76
C ASN A 105 -2.29 8.41 -20.08
#